data_03a12d080aa5f9b1a7556f65bfb882f2
#
_entry.id   03a12d080aa5f9b1a7556f65bfb882f2
#
_cell.length_a   1.000
_cell.length_b   1.000
_cell.length_c   1.000
_cell.angle_alpha   90.00
_cell.angle_beta   90.00
_cell.angle_gamma   90.00
#
_symmetry.space_group_name_H-M   'P 1'
#
loop_
_entity.id
_entity.type
_entity.pdbx_description
1 polymer ?
#
loop_
_entity_poly.entity_id
_entity_poly.type
_entity_poly.pdbx_seq_one_letter_code
_entity_poly.pdbx_strand_id
1 'polypeptide(L)'
;QSGMNEHGLVFSRLASYQPENKNSNFKNRLKITNPTQYLKDILHTCKTVEDVKNFIEKYDYSYFIKDVFIYVDKSGKYIVVEPFKIISGNDASYVLSNFCPSITSKEDASKLERYQNGVLFLNNKLETDLEFCRKLSDTMHVCREKIGDGTLLTSIWDNNNGTVNLYFYHKYNKAIQFNI
;
A
#
# COMPACT_ATOMS: atom_id res chain seq x y z
N GLN A 1 -3.83 -4.45 6.28
CA GLN A 1 -3.57 -5.77 5.67
C GLN A 1 -2.48 -5.62 4.61
N SER A 2 -1.48 -6.50 4.60
CA SER A 2 -0.38 -6.51 3.63
C SER A 2 0.11 -7.95 3.41
N GLY A 3 0.88 -8.17 2.35
CA GLY A 3 1.46 -9.46 2.02
C GLY A 3 2.45 -9.36 0.87
N MET A 4 3.30 -10.39 0.74
CA MET A 4 4.22 -10.58 -0.38
C MET A 4 4.14 -12.03 -0.85
N ASN A 5 4.34 -12.27 -2.14
CA ASN A 5 4.47 -13.63 -2.70
C ASN A 5 5.93 -13.95 -3.08
N GLU A 6 6.17 -15.20 -3.48
CA GLU A 6 7.49 -15.72 -3.88
C GLU A 6 8.11 -15.02 -5.09
N HIS A 7 7.31 -14.26 -5.85
CA HIS A 7 7.78 -13.46 -6.98
C HIS A 7 8.23 -12.05 -6.59
N GLY A 8 8.09 -11.67 -5.30
CA GLY A 8 8.39 -10.35 -4.79
C GLY A 8 7.30 -9.31 -5.09
N LEU A 9 6.09 -9.76 -5.43
CA LEU A 9 4.93 -8.88 -5.51
C LEU A 9 4.41 -8.61 -4.11
N VAL A 10 4.43 -7.34 -3.70
CA VAL A 10 3.94 -6.87 -2.40
C VAL A 10 2.64 -6.10 -2.57
N PHE A 11 1.73 -6.23 -1.62
CA PHE A 11 0.59 -5.33 -1.51
C PHE A 11 0.44 -4.77 -0.09
N SER A 12 -0.15 -3.59 -0.01
CA SER A 12 -0.64 -3.02 1.23
C SER A 12 -2.01 -2.38 1.03
N ARG A 13 -2.88 -2.54 2.03
CA ARG A 13 -4.24 -1.99 2.08
C ARG A 13 -4.32 -0.92 3.15
N LEU A 14 -4.82 0.24 2.78
CA LEU A 14 -5.05 1.38 3.66
C LEU A 14 -6.55 1.69 3.67
N ALA A 15 -7.08 2.05 4.83
CA ALA A 15 -8.43 2.57 4.92
C ALA A 15 -8.49 3.94 4.22
N SER A 16 -9.47 4.11 3.36
CA SER A 16 -9.74 5.35 2.66
C SER A 16 -11.23 5.41 2.35
N TYR A 17 -11.70 6.54 1.85
CA TYR A 17 -13.07 6.66 1.38
C TYR A 17 -13.11 7.47 0.10
N GLN A 18 -13.83 6.93 -0.87
CA GLN A 18 -14.15 7.64 -2.10
C GLN A 18 -15.67 7.64 -2.29
N PRO A 19 -16.31 8.80 -2.54
CA PRO A 19 -17.74 8.84 -2.84
C PRO A 19 -18.08 7.97 -4.04
N GLU A 20 -19.28 7.39 -4.04
CA GLU A 20 -19.77 6.60 -5.17
C GLU A 20 -19.68 7.37 -6.49
N ASN A 21 -19.11 6.73 -7.49
CA ASN A 21 -19.08 7.27 -8.84
C ASN A 21 -20.19 6.62 -9.68
N LYS A 22 -21.32 7.31 -9.83
CA LYS A 22 -22.47 6.82 -10.62
C LYS A 22 -22.16 6.60 -12.10
N ASN A 23 -21.07 7.17 -12.60
CA ASN A 23 -20.60 7.01 -13.98
C ASN A 23 -19.59 5.87 -14.16
N SER A 24 -19.32 5.10 -13.11
CA SER A 24 -18.42 3.95 -13.21
C SER A 24 -19.00 2.85 -14.09
N ASN A 25 -18.24 2.41 -15.08
CA ASN A 25 -18.69 1.39 -16.04
C ASN A 25 -18.28 -0.02 -15.58
N PHE A 26 -18.80 -0.47 -14.43
CA PHE A 26 -18.53 -1.82 -13.90
C PHE A 26 -19.67 -2.83 -14.16
N LYS A 27 -20.71 -2.46 -14.93
CA LYS A 27 -21.92 -3.25 -15.12
C LYS A 27 -21.67 -4.67 -15.67
N ASN A 28 -20.61 -4.85 -16.45
CA ASN A 28 -20.27 -6.14 -17.07
C ASN A 28 -19.11 -6.87 -16.37
N ARG A 29 -18.66 -6.39 -15.22
CA ARG A 29 -17.56 -6.98 -14.48
C ARG A 29 -18.04 -8.03 -13.49
N LEU A 30 -17.16 -8.98 -13.16
CA LEU A 30 -17.41 -9.98 -12.15
C LEU A 30 -17.56 -9.34 -10.78
N LYS A 31 -18.52 -9.82 -9.98
CA LYS A 31 -18.70 -9.33 -8.60
C LYS A 31 -17.72 -10.02 -7.65
N ILE A 32 -17.16 -9.26 -6.73
CA ILE A 32 -16.34 -9.78 -5.64
C ILE A 32 -17.28 -10.27 -4.53
N THR A 33 -17.43 -11.59 -4.42
CA THR A 33 -18.29 -12.22 -3.40
C THR A 33 -17.52 -12.66 -2.16
N ASN A 34 -16.22 -12.94 -2.31
CA ASN A 34 -15.31 -13.26 -1.20
C ASN A 34 -14.05 -12.38 -1.28
N PRO A 35 -14.02 -11.23 -0.59
CA PRO A 35 -12.91 -10.29 -0.69
C PRO A 35 -11.59 -10.86 -0.17
N THR A 36 -11.61 -11.74 0.82
CA THR A 36 -10.40 -12.37 1.34
C THR A 36 -9.78 -13.32 0.31
N GLN A 37 -10.60 -14.13 -0.34
CA GLN A 37 -10.13 -15.03 -1.40
C GLN A 37 -9.65 -14.23 -2.61
N TYR A 38 -10.38 -13.20 -3.01
CA TYR A 38 -9.99 -12.30 -4.10
C TYR A 38 -8.57 -11.72 -3.91
N LEU A 39 -8.25 -11.23 -2.71
CA LEU A 39 -6.91 -10.70 -2.41
C LEU A 39 -5.83 -11.79 -2.38
N LYS A 40 -6.17 -13.00 -1.91
CA LYS A 40 -5.27 -14.15 -1.96
C LYS A 40 -5.01 -14.60 -3.40
N ASP A 41 -6.05 -14.67 -4.24
CA ASP A 41 -5.92 -15.07 -5.64
C ASP A 41 -4.99 -14.14 -6.41
N ILE A 42 -5.02 -12.83 -6.15
CA ILE A 42 -4.07 -11.88 -6.73
C ILE A 42 -2.64 -12.29 -6.37
N LEU A 43 -2.34 -12.52 -5.08
CA LEU A 43 -0.99 -12.91 -4.67
C LEU A 43 -0.57 -14.30 -5.17
N HIS A 44 -1.50 -15.24 -5.34
CA HIS A 44 -1.20 -16.58 -5.83
C HIS A 44 -0.99 -16.64 -7.34
N THR A 45 -1.61 -15.73 -8.12
CA THR A 45 -1.63 -15.84 -9.58
C THR A 45 -0.82 -14.76 -10.30
N CYS A 46 -0.58 -13.62 -9.65
CA CYS A 46 0.09 -12.47 -10.25
C CYS A 46 1.57 -12.43 -9.84
N LYS A 47 2.43 -12.08 -10.78
CA LYS A 47 3.88 -11.91 -10.57
C LYS A 47 4.31 -10.45 -10.65
N THR A 48 3.59 -9.67 -11.45
CA THR A 48 3.88 -8.26 -11.75
C THR A 48 2.66 -7.39 -11.47
N VAL A 49 2.89 -6.08 -11.38
CA VAL A 49 1.77 -5.12 -11.24
C VAL A 49 0.87 -5.09 -12.48
N GLU A 50 1.40 -5.43 -13.66
CA GLU A 50 0.57 -5.56 -14.88
C GLU A 50 -0.37 -6.77 -14.80
N ASP A 51 0.10 -7.90 -14.26
CA ASP A 51 -0.76 -9.06 -14.00
C ASP A 51 -1.88 -8.69 -13.01
N VAL A 52 -1.53 -7.95 -11.95
CA VAL A 52 -2.51 -7.46 -10.95
C VAL A 52 -3.55 -6.58 -11.60
N LYS A 53 -3.14 -5.62 -12.44
CA LYS A 53 -4.05 -4.74 -13.16
C LYS A 53 -4.99 -5.54 -14.05
N ASN A 54 -4.46 -6.46 -14.86
CA ASN A 54 -5.23 -7.32 -15.75
C ASN A 54 -6.21 -8.26 -14.97
N PHE A 55 -5.82 -8.67 -13.76
CA PHE A 55 -6.69 -9.45 -12.88
C PHE A 55 -7.84 -8.57 -12.35
N ILE A 56 -7.51 -7.42 -11.76
CA ILE A 56 -8.46 -6.52 -11.10
C ILE A 56 -9.50 -6.00 -12.10
N GLU A 57 -9.10 -5.66 -13.32
CA GLU A 57 -9.98 -5.09 -14.35
C GLU A 57 -11.11 -6.04 -14.79
N LYS A 58 -11.02 -7.33 -14.47
CA LYS A 58 -12.11 -8.31 -14.69
C LYS A 58 -13.25 -8.16 -13.67
N TYR A 59 -12.99 -7.52 -12.54
CA TYR A 59 -13.92 -7.45 -11.40
C TYR A 59 -14.45 -6.04 -11.18
N ASP A 60 -15.59 -5.94 -10.52
CA ASP A 60 -16.10 -4.70 -9.95
C ASP A 60 -15.36 -4.41 -8.63
N TYR A 61 -14.20 -3.78 -8.75
CA TYR A 61 -13.37 -3.44 -7.60
C TYR A 61 -13.87 -2.21 -6.82
N SER A 62 -14.96 -1.56 -7.24
CA SER A 62 -15.68 -0.57 -6.43
C SER A 62 -16.24 -1.15 -5.14
N TYR A 63 -16.28 -2.49 -5.04
CA TYR A 63 -16.54 -3.19 -3.79
C TYR A 63 -15.70 -2.63 -2.62
N PHE A 64 -14.46 -2.22 -2.88
CA PHE A 64 -13.54 -1.67 -1.88
C PHE A 64 -13.65 -0.15 -1.74
N ILE A 65 -14.86 0.39 -1.70
CA ILE A 65 -15.11 1.84 -1.64
C ILE A 65 -14.48 2.54 -0.40
N LYS A 66 -14.13 1.77 0.61
CA LYS A 66 -13.49 2.26 1.85
C LYS A 66 -12.00 1.97 1.94
N ASP A 67 -11.39 1.60 0.81
CA ASP A 67 -10.01 1.16 0.78
C ASP A 67 -9.25 1.76 -0.39
N VAL A 68 -7.94 1.87 -0.21
CA VAL A 68 -6.97 2.07 -1.28
C VAL A 68 -5.87 1.03 -1.12
N PHE A 69 -5.42 0.47 -2.23
CA PHE A 69 -4.35 -0.52 -2.25
C PHE A 69 -3.15 0.02 -3.00
N ILE A 70 -1.97 -0.39 -2.59
CA ILE A 70 -0.76 -0.27 -3.39
C ILE A 70 -0.19 -1.67 -3.62
N TYR A 71 0.16 -1.97 -4.87
CA TYR A 71 0.92 -3.15 -5.26
C TYR A 71 2.25 -2.69 -5.83
N VAL A 72 3.32 -3.38 -5.47
CA VAL A 72 4.68 -3.11 -5.96
C VAL A 72 5.30 -4.42 -6.37
N ASP A 73 5.89 -4.50 -7.57
CA ASP A 73 6.61 -5.68 -8.02
C ASP A 73 8.13 -5.55 -7.87
N LYS A 74 8.82 -6.63 -8.16
CA LYS A 74 10.29 -6.73 -8.04
C LYS A 74 11.06 -5.75 -8.93
N SER A 75 10.44 -5.21 -9.99
CA SER A 75 11.05 -4.20 -10.86
C SER A 75 10.95 -2.78 -10.30
N GLY A 76 10.27 -2.58 -9.17
CA GLY A 76 9.98 -1.27 -8.58
C GLY A 76 8.77 -0.57 -9.19
N LYS A 77 8.13 -1.15 -10.21
CA LYS A 77 6.85 -0.63 -10.70
C LYS A 77 5.77 -0.81 -9.65
N TYR A 78 4.83 0.14 -9.61
CA TYR A 78 3.71 0.07 -8.70
C TYR A 78 2.39 0.44 -9.37
N ILE A 79 1.31 -0.03 -8.78
CA ILE A 79 -0.04 0.46 -9.05
C ILE A 79 -0.74 0.82 -7.73
N VAL A 80 -1.48 1.93 -7.77
CA VAL A 80 -2.43 2.30 -6.72
C VAL A 80 -3.83 2.00 -7.23
N VAL A 81 -4.56 1.18 -6.49
CA VAL A 81 -5.93 0.77 -6.82
C VAL A 81 -6.88 1.48 -5.89
N GLU A 82 -7.62 2.41 -6.46
CA GLU A 82 -8.73 3.12 -5.82
C GLU A 82 -10.05 2.47 -6.24
N PRO A 83 -11.17 2.75 -5.57
CA PRO A 83 -12.47 2.16 -5.91
C PRO A 83 -12.90 2.32 -7.38
N PHE A 84 -12.47 3.38 -8.06
CA PHE A 84 -12.88 3.69 -9.43
C PHE A 84 -11.73 3.99 -10.38
N LYS A 85 -10.48 3.83 -9.93
CA LYS A 85 -9.31 4.16 -10.74
C LYS A 85 -8.10 3.30 -10.36
N ILE A 86 -7.30 2.97 -11.36
CA ILE A 86 -5.98 2.37 -11.18
C ILE A 86 -4.95 3.39 -11.67
N ILE A 87 -3.97 3.71 -10.84
CA ILE A 87 -2.86 4.62 -11.14
C ILE A 87 -1.59 3.78 -11.21
N SER A 88 -0.86 3.83 -12.31
CA SER A 88 0.43 3.14 -12.47
C SER A 88 1.58 4.12 -12.36
N GLY A 89 2.69 3.68 -11.78
CA GLY A 89 3.92 4.48 -11.66
C GLY A 89 5.18 3.62 -11.54
N ASN A 90 6.31 4.31 -11.66
CA ASN A 90 7.65 3.74 -11.51
C ASN A 90 8.62 4.78 -10.88
N ASP A 91 8.09 5.69 -10.08
CA ASP A 91 8.89 6.70 -9.40
C ASP A 91 9.87 6.04 -8.43
N ALA A 92 11.03 6.66 -8.23
CA ALA A 92 12.06 6.16 -7.29
C ALA A 92 11.55 6.07 -5.84
N SER A 93 10.53 6.84 -5.50
CA SER A 93 9.81 6.75 -4.23
C SER A 93 8.36 7.19 -4.39
N TYR A 94 7.47 6.60 -3.59
CA TYR A 94 6.06 6.94 -3.58
C TYR A 94 5.50 6.88 -2.16
N VAL A 95 4.88 7.96 -1.71
CA VAL A 95 4.21 8.01 -0.41
C VAL A 95 2.71 7.91 -0.59
N LEU A 96 2.10 6.94 0.06
CA LEU A 96 0.65 6.78 0.12
C LEU A 96 0.19 6.80 1.58
N SER A 97 -0.93 7.45 1.84
CA SER A 97 -1.59 7.44 3.14
C SER A 97 -3.09 7.16 2.97
N ASN A 98 -3.89 7.49 3.97
CA ASN A 98 -5.31 7.15 4.05
C ASN A 98 -6.18 8.10 3.20
N PHE A 99 -5.91 8.17 1.91
CA PHE A 99 -6.67 8.96 0.93
C PHE A 99 -6.59 8.33 -0.47
N CYS A 100 -7.50 8.73 -1.36
CA CYS A 100 -7.47 8.36 -2.78
C CYS A 100 -6.74 9.46 -3.58
N PRO A 101 -5.54 9.18 -4.13
CA PRO A 101 -4.74 10.18 -4.85
C PRO A 101 -5.46 10.85 -6.03
N SER A 102 -6.42 10.16 -6.68
CA SER A 102 -7.11 10.72 -7.84
C SER A 102 -8.09 11.85 -7.51
N ILE A 103 -8.52 11.97 -6.26
CA ILE A 103 -9.53 12.95 -5.82
C ILE A 103 -9.04 13.84 -4.67
N THR A 104 -7.84 13.58 -4.15
CA THR A 104 -7.25 14.36 -3.05
C THR A 104 -6.19 15.29 -3.61
N SER A 105 -6.32 16.59 -3.38
CA SER A 105 -5.31 17.56 -3.78
C SER A 105 -4.01 17.35 -3.00
N LYS A 106 -2.88 17.81 -3.54
CA LYS A 106 -1.60 17.77 -2.81
C LYS A 106 -1.66 18.56 -1.51
N GLU A 107 -2.39 19.68 -1.52
CA GLU A 107 -2.60 20.51 -0.34
C GLU A 107 -3.37 19.76 0.75
N ASP A 108 -4.46 19.08 0.39
CA ASP A 108 -5.23 18.29 1.36
C ASP A 108 -4.47 17.07 1.85
N ALA A 109 -3.73 16.38 0.99
CA ALA A 109 -2.85 15.28 1.38
C ALA A 109 -1.80 15.74 2.39
N SER A 110 -1.22 16.93 2.21
CA SER A 110 -0.19 17.50 3.10
C SER A 110 -0.72 17.88 4.49
N LYS A 111 -2.04 17.98 4.68
CA LYS A 111 -2.66 18.15 6.01
C LYS A 111 -2.59 16.86 6.85
N LEU A 112 -2.31 15.71 6.22
CA LEU A 112 -2.06 14.45 6.90
C LEU A 112 -0.59 14.39 7.33
N GLU A 113 -0.33 14.61 8.62
CA GLU A 113 1.01 14.69 9.19
C GLU A 113 1.93 13.54 8.74
N ARG A 114 1.46 12.29 8.84
CA ARG A 114 2.24 11.12 8.42
C ARG A 114 2.62 11.13 6.94
N TYR A 115 1.74 11.64 6.06
CA TYR A 115 2.04 11.79 4.63
C TYR A 115 3.09 12.88 4.41
N GLN A 116 2.89 14.04 5.03
CA GLN A 116 3.81 15.15 4.94
C GLN A 116 5.21 14.78 5.45
N ASN A 117 5.29 14.11 6.59
CA ASN A 117 6.55 13.65 7.18
C ASN A 117 7.28 12.68 6.23
N GLY A 118 6.57 11.73 5.62
CA GLY A 118 7.14 10.81 4.64
C GLY A 118 7.69 11.52 3.41
N VAL A 119 6.94 12.47 2.85
CA VAL A 119 7.36 13.26 1.68
C VAL A 119 8.61 14.09 2.02
N LEU A 120 8.61 14.79 3.15
CA LEU A 120 9.76 15.60 3.59
C LEU A 120 11.00 14.74 3.83
N PHE A 121 10.85 13.58 4.44
CA PHE A 121 11.95 12.65 4.69
C PHE A 121 12.59 12.17 3.39
N LEU A 122 11.79 11.74 2.42
CA LEU A 122 12.27 11.24 1.12
C LEU A 122 12.88 12.33 0.23
N ASN A 123 12.42 13.56 0.34
CA ASN A 123 12.98 14.71 -0.42
C ASN A 123 14.40 15.09 0.05
N ASN A 124 14.77 14.79 1.29
CA ASN A 124 16.10 15.13 1.81
C ASN A 124 17.18 14.18 1.30
N LYS A 125 16.91 12.90 1.27
CA LYS A 125 17.81 11.85 0.79
C LYS A 125 17.00 10.60 0.49
N LEU A 126 17.31 9.91 -0.59
CA LEU A 126 16.73 8.63 -0.94
C LEU A 126 17.78 7.53 -0.81
N GLU A 127 17.57 6.60 0.09
CA GLU A 127 18.37 5.39 0.29
C GLU A 127 17.46 4.18 0.33
N THR A 128 18.02 2.99 0.15
CA THR A 128 17.28 1.73 0.07
C THR A 128 17.68 0.71 1.12
N ASP A 129 18.57 1.08 2.03
CA ASP A 129 18.95 0.18 3.12
C ASP A 129 17.87 0.07 4.20
N LEU A 130 17.98 -0.98 5.00
CA LEU A 130 17.01 -1.26 6.05
C LEU A 130 16.95 -0.17 7.13
N GLU A 131 18.09 0.46 7.44
CA GLU A 131 18.16 1.51 8.45
C GLU A 131 17.44 2.78 7.98
N PHE A 132 17.59 3.14 6.71
CA PHE A 132 16.81 4.22 6.10
C PHE A 132 15.31 3.94 6.15
N CYS A 133 14.89 2.73 5.76
CA CYS A 133 13.48 2.33 5.79
C CYS A 133 12.91 2.34 7.23
N ARG A 134 13.72 1.98 8.23
CA ARG A 134 13.33 2.06 9.65
C ARG A 134 13.09 3.50 10.08
N LYS A 135 14.01 4.41 9.77
CA LYS A 135 13.88 5.85 10.08
C LYS A 135 12.68 6.48 9.38
N LEU A 136 12.46 6.13 8.11
CA LEU A 136 11.27 6.57 7.39
C LEU A 136 9.98 6.07 8.09
N SER A 137 9.96 4.79 8.47
CA SER A 137 8.80 4.20 9.16
C SER A 137 8.56 4.86 10.52
N ASP A 138 9.63 5.16 11.25
CA ASP A 138 9.55 5.88 12.53
C ASP A 138 9.01 7.31 12.34
N THR A 139 9.43 7.99 11.29
CA THR A 139 8.92 9.33 10.95
C THR A 139 7.43 9.33 10.58
N MET A 140 6.93 8.22 10.00
CA MET A 140 5.55 8.09 9.53
C MET A 140 4.62 7.38 10.51
N HIS A 141 5.09 6.87 11.64
CA HIS A 141 4.22 6.18 12.57
C HIS A 141 3.24 7.14 13.26
N VAL A 142 2.11 6.59 13.71
CA VAL A 142 1.12 7.33 14.49
C VAL A 142 1.17 6.81 15.91
N CYS A 143 1.49 7.69 16.87
CA CYS A 143 1.47 7.38 18.29
C CYS A 143 0.23 8.00 18.93
N ARG A 144 -0.62 7.16 19.57
CA ARG A 144 -1.83 7.56 20.28
C ARG A 144 -1.90 6.87 21.64
N GLU A 145 -0.87 7.07 22.44
CA GLU A 145 -0.72 6.40 23.75
C GLU A 145 -1.95 6.56 24.64
N LYS A 146 -2.55 7.76 24.65
CA LYS A 146 -3.72 8.05 25.51
C LYS A 146 -4.98 7.26 25.11
N ILE A 147 -5.08 6.84 23.84
CA ILE A 147 -6.24 6.12 23.31
C ILE A 147 -5.95 4.62 23.21
N GLY A 148 -4.67 4.23 23.35
CA GLY A 148 -4.23 2.85 23.22
C GLY A 148 -4.25 2.33 21.76
N ASP A 149 -4.30 3.24 20.78
CA ASP A 149 -4.26 2.91 19.36
C ASP A 149 -3.06 3.58 18.65
N GLY A 150 -2.96 3.45 17.33
CA GLY A 150 -1.90 4.01 16.51
C GLY A 150 -1.26 2.96 15.63
N THR A 151 0.01 3.12 15.30
CA THR A 151 0.78 2.13 14.54
C THR A 151 1.18 0.97 15.42
N LEU A 152 0.40 -0.12 15.38
CA LEU A 152 0.65 -1.32 16.16
C LEU A 152 1.68 -2.24 15.52
N LEU A 153 1.77 -2.21 14.20
CA LEU A 153 2.67 -3.06 13.40
C LEU A 153 3.20 -2.26 12.21
N THR A 154 4.51 -2.33 12.01
CA THR A 154 5.19 -1.86 10.80
C THR A 154 5.83 -3.04 10.11
N SER A 155 5.68 -3.15 8.80
CA SER A 155 6.36 -4.13 7.96
C SER A 155 7.24 -3.43 6.93
N ILE A 156 8.50 -3.85 6.84
CA ILE A 156 9.45 -3.43 5.81
C ILE A 156 9.73 -4.65 4.93
N TRP A 157 9.41 -4.51 3.65
CA TRP A 157 9.48 -5.57 2.65
C TRP A 157 10.67 -5.34 1.73
N ASP A 158 11.56 -6.31 1.62
CA ASP A 158 12.62 -6.35 0.61
C ASP A 158 12.20 -7.31 -0.50
N ASN A 159 11.65 -6.74 -1.57
CA ASN A 159 11.13 -7.50 -2.71
C ASN A 159 12.23 -8.25 -3.47
N ASN A 160 13.48 -7.76 -3.44
CA ASN A 160 14.59 -8.36 -4.13
C ASN A 160 15.11 -9.61 -3.43
N ASN A 161 15.21 -9.54 -2.11
CA ASN A 161 15.73 -10.62 -1.28
C ASN A 161 14.63 -11.52 -0.72
N GLY A 162 13.34 -11.19 -0.93
CA GLY A 162 12.23 -11.98 -0.42
C GLY A 162 12.15 -11.97 1.10
N THR A 163 12.47 -10.84 1.75
CA THR A 163 12.45 -10.75 3.21
C THR A 163 11.43 -9.73 3.70
N VAL A 164 10.88 -9.99 4.87
CA VAL A 164 10.04 -9.04 5.61
C VAL A 164 10.52 -8.88 7.04
N ASN A 165 10.65 -7.62 7.47
CA ASN A 165 10.97 -7.27 8.84
C ASN A 165 9.71 -6.66 9.49
N LEU A 166 9.24 -7.27 10.59
CA LEU A 166 8.08 -6.81 11.34
C LEU A 166 8.53 -6.14 12.64
N TYR A 167 7.96 -4.97 12.93
CA TYR A 167 8.22 -4.19 14.11
C TYR A 167 6.90 -3.91 14.85
N PHE A 168 6.87 -4.18 16.14
CA PHE A 168 5.70 -3.99 16.97
C PHE A 168 5.80 -2.68 17.77
N TYR A 169 4.71 -1.94 17.84
CA TYR A 169 4.59 -0.69 18.63
C TYR A 169 5.74 0.29 18.36
N HIS A 170 6.12 0.48 17.10
CA HIS A 170 7.23 1.36 16.68
C HIS A 170 8.57 1.10 17.41
N LYS A 171 8.80 -0.12 17.89
CA LYS A 171 10.09 -0.55 18.47
C LYS A 171 11.05 -0.99 17.36
N TYR A 172 11.57 -0.01 16.60
CA TYR A 172 12.39 -0.29 15.41
C TYR A 172 13.79 -0.88 15.70
N ASN A 173 14.17 -1.03 16.96
CA ASN A 173 15.41 -1.71 17.36
C ASN A 173 15.26 -3.25 17.46
N LYS A 174 14.03 -3.77 17.36
CA LYS A 174 13.76 -5.21 17.48
C LYS A 174 12.80 -5.67 16.39
N ALA A 175 13.34 -6.33 15.38
CA ALA A 175 12.57 -6.93 14.29
C ALA A 175 12.31 -8.42 14.55
N ILE A 176 11.18 -8.91 13.97
CA ILE A 176 11.02 -10.33 13.64
C ILE A 176 11.13 -10.42 12.12
N GLN A 177 12.10 -11.19 11.63
CA GLN A 177 12.35 -11.34 10.19
C GLN A 177 11.85 -12.68 9.70
N PHE A 178 11.25 -12.66 8.51
CA PHE A 178 10.82 -13.83 7.76
C PHE A 178 11.43 -13.80 6.36
N ASN A 179 11.70 -14.98 5.81
CA ASN A 179 12.03 -15.20 4.41
C ASN A 179 10.81 -15.80 3.71
N ILE A 180 10.55 -15.40 2.46
CA ILE A 180 9.41 -15.82 1.64
C ILE A 180 9.92 -16.57 0.43
#